data_a78d31533fb8949f6bbb1f1205eca0ad
#
_entry.id   a78d31533fb8949f6bbb1f1205eca0ad
#
_cell.length_a   1.000
_cell.length_b   1.000
_cell.length_c   1.000
_cell.angle_alpha   90.00
_cell.angle_beta   90.00
_cell.angle_gamma   90.00
#
_symmetry.space_group_name_H-M   'P 1'
#
loop_
_entity.id
_entity.type
_entity.pdbx_description
1 polymer ?
#
loop_
_entity_poly.entity_id
_entity_poly.type
_entity_poly.pdbx_seq_one_letter_code
_entity_poly.pdbx_strand_id
1 'polypeptide(L)'
;MSRTSPHQHQPTGELSRRGLLKTAGGLTAALALGSASVATTADAAPATFTHPGMLHNAGDINRAKVRVAAGTDPWLSGWNRLTANSHSQSTWTPRPTATIIRGGDGQNYPQLYNDIHAAYQNALRWHVAGTAANGDCAVRILNAWSSTLTEITGNADRYLAAGLYGWQFANAAELMRGYAGFDLNRFKTMMLNVFYPLNDRFLREHNDACITNYWANWDLCNMASIMAIGILCDDGAKYDQAVNYFKNGGGNGQIRRAVPFLYPGVEGYDLGQWQESGRDQGHTVMGMGQMGALCEMAWNQG
;
A
#
# COMPACT_ATOMS: atom_id res chain seq x y z
N MET A 1 -4.38 -45.04 36.59
CA MET A 1 -4.78 -43.89 37.41
C MET A 1 -3.58 -42.99 37.55
N SER A 2 -3.52 -41.91 36.85
CA SER A 2 -2.87 -40.65 37.20
C SER A 2 -3.16 -39.62 36.07
N ARG A 3 -3.96 -38.62 36.43
CA ARG A 3 -4.30 -37.50 35.55
C ARG A 3 -3.19 -36.45 35.66
N THR A 4 -2.57 -36.10 34.57
CA THR A 4 -1.70 -34.93 34.46
C THR A 4 -2.51 -33.74 33.91
N SER A 5 -2.52 -32.64 34.67
CA SER A 5 -3.20 -31.38 34.37
C SER A 5 -2.54 -30.65 33.19
N PRO A 6 -3.30 -29.87 32.39
CA PRO A 6 -2.73 -29.08 31.35
C PRO A 6 -2.15 -27.74 31.90
N HIS A 7 -0.95 -27.40 31.47
CA HIS A 7 -0.31 -26.10 31.72
C HIS A 7 -1.14 -24.97 31.13
N GLN A 8 -1.52 -24.02 31.97
CA GLN A 8 -2.06 -22.73 31.57
C GLN A 8 -0.93 -21.85 30.99
N HIS A 9 -1.02 -21.54 29.71
CA HIS A 9 -0.26 -20.45 29.11
C HIS A 9 -0.93 -19.12 29.45
N GLN A 10 -0.24 -18.25 30.19
CA GLN A 10 -0.58 -16.82 30.29
C GLN A 10 -0.28 -16.13 28.97
N PRO A 11 -1.20 -15.33 28.43
CA PRO A 11 -0.91 -14.54 27.24
C PRO A 11 -0.14 -13.29 27.65
N THR A 12 1.08 -13.16 27.14
CA THR A 12 1.81 -11.89 27.09
C THR A 12 1.02 -10.93 26.21
N GLY A 13 0.75 -9.71 26.73
CA GLY A 13 -0.14 -8.73 26.10
C GLY A 13 0.44 -8.05 24.86
N GLU A 14 0.60 -8.79 23.77
CA GLU A 14 0.75 -8.24 22.43
C GLU A 14 -0.65 -8.10 21.79
N LEU A 15 -1.03 -6.87 21.47
CA LEU A 15 -2.25 -6.58 20.73
C LEU A 15 -2.20 -7.31 19.38
N SER A 16 -2.94 -8.41 19.27
CA SER A 16 -2.99 -9.18 18.04
C SER A 16 -3.81 -8.38 17.00
N ARG A 17 -3.47 -8.53 15.70
CA ARG A 17 -4.20 -7.98 14.56
C ARG A 17 -5.73 -8.24 14.62
N ARG A 18 -6.18 -9.24 15.40
CA ARG A 18 -7.58 -9.55 15.68
C ARG A 18 -8.26 -8.61 16.68
N GLY A 19 -7.51 -7.90 17.53
CA GLY A 19 -8.06 -6.95 18.50
C GLY A 19 -8.58 -5.67 17.86
N LEU A 20 -7.97 -5.22 16.77
CA LEU A 20 -8.34 -3.98 16.09
C LEU A 20 -9.72 -4.05 15.42
N LEU A 21 -10.10 -5.23 14.91
CA LEU A 21 -11.43 -5.42 14.30
C LEU A 21 -12.57 -5.42 15.34
N LYS A 22 -12.28 -5.72 16.61
CA LYS A 22 -13.29 -5.74 17.68
C LYS A 22 -13.62 -4.36 18.23
N THR A 23 -12.71 -3.38 18.13
CA THR A 23 -12.94 -2.02 18.59
C THR A 23 -13.73 -1.16 17.60
N ALA A 24 -13.85 -1.56 16.34
CA ALA A 24 -14.66 -0.87 15.34
C ALA A 24 -16.16 -1.23 15.38
N GLY A 25 -16.56 -2.28 16.10
CA GLY A 25 -17.93 -2.83 16.14
C GLY A 25 -18.81 -2.44 17.33
N GLY A 26 -18.33 -1.64 18.25
CA GLY A 26 -19.00 -1.41 19.53
C GLY A 26 -19.64 -0.03 19.71
N LEU A 27 -20.55 0.41 18.83
CA LEU A 27 -21.38 1.60 19.05
C LEU A 27 -22.76 1.44 18.40
N THR A 28 -23.60 0.62 19.02
CA THR A 28 -25.06 0.69 18.84
C THR A 28 -25.74 0.70 20.19
N ALA A 29 -26.52 1.74 20.37
CA ALA A 29 -27.60 1.96 21.32
C ALA A 29 -27.36 3.03 22.39
N ALA A 30 -27.75 4.26 22.06
CA ALA A 30 -28.64 5.08 22.93
C ALA A 30 -29.11 6.29 22.14
N LEU A 31 -30.37 6.28 21.74
CA LEU A 31 -31.12 7.46 21.30
C LEU A 31 -31.44 8.33 22.54
N ALA A 32 -30.80 9.50 22.63
CA ALA A 32 -31.33 10.62 23.41
C ALA A 32 -30.95 11.92 22.70
N LEU A 33 -31.95 12.71 22.43
CA LEU A 33 -31.96 14.01 21.78
C LEU A 33 -30.98 15.00 22.43
N GLY A 34 -30.03 15.45 21.63
CA GLY A 34 -29.14 16.55 21.95
C GLY A 34 -28.24 16.79 20.73
N SER A 35 -28.53 17.84 19.94
CA SER A 35 -27.70 18.27 18.81
C SER A 35 -26.37 18.80 19.32
N ALA A 36 -25.48 17.91 19.69
CA ALA A 36 -24.06 18.18 19.76
C ALA A 36 -23.43 17.62 18.48
N SER A 37 -23.04 18.51 17.57
CA SER A 37 -22.11 18.18 16.50
C SER A 37 -20.86 17.62 17.16
N VAL A 38 -20.76 16.29 17.23
CA VAL A 38 -19.50 15.64 17.49
C VAL A 38 -18.66 15.91 16.24
N ALA A 39 -17.83 16.96 16.30
CA ALA A 39 -16.72 17.09 15.40
C ALA A 39 -15.89 15.82 15.59
N THR A 40 -16.01 14.86 14.65
CA THR A 40 -15.06 13.78 14.53
C THR A 40 -13.72 14.47 14.26
N THR A 41 -12.85 14.49 15.26
CA THR A 41 -11.46 14.85 15.03
C THR A 41 -10.97 13.90 13.94
N ALA A 42 -10.70 14.44 12.74
CA ALA A 42 -9.95 13.70 11.76
C ALA A 42 -8.66 13.29 12.46
N ASP A 43 -8.30 12.00 12.42
CA ASP A 43 -7.00 11.59 12.93
C ASP A 43 -5.97 12.34 12.09
N ALA A 44 -5.31 13.30 12.70
CA ALA A 44 -4.30 14.12 12.03
C ALA A 44 -3.11 13.24 11.64
N ALA A 45 -2.40 13.62 10.58
CA ALA A 45 -1.14 12.98 10.21
C ALA A 45 -0.20 12.93 11.43
N PRO A 46 0.64 11.89 11.53
CA PRO A 46 1.63 11.83 12.59
C PRO A 46 2.52 13.08 12.57
N ALA A 47 2.89 13.57 13.75
CA ALA A 47 3.76 14.76 13.89
C ALA A 47 5.10 14.56 13.14
N THR A 48 5.57 13.31 13.08
CA THR A 48 6.74 12.88 12.31
C THR A 48 6.47 11.50 11.71
N PHE A 49 6.81 11.32 10.44
CA PHE A 49 6.69 10.01 9.79
C PHE A 49 7.80 9.06 10.23
N THR A 50 7.44 7.78 10.36
CA THR A 50 8.39 6.69 10.61
C THR A 50 8.99 6.20 9.29
N HIS A 51 10.32 5.99 9.24
CA HIS A 51 11.01 5.49 8.05
C HIS A 51 11.99 4.34 8.37
N PRO A 52 11.96 3.22 7.61
CA PRO A 52 10.88 2.85 6.71
C PRO A 52 9.59 2.61 7.49
N GLY A 53 8.48 2.98 6.90
CA GLY A 53 7.20 2.92 7.60
C GLY A 53 6.00 2.86 6.63
N MET A 54 6.15 2.20 5.47
CA MET A 54 5.06 1.92 4.55
C MET A 54 4.59 0.46 4.70
N LEU A 55 4.78 -0.39 3.70
CA LEU A 55 4.46 -1.83 3.81
C LEU A 55 5.35 -2.56 4.82
N HIS A 56 6.53 -2.02 5.08
CA HIS A 56 7.49 -2.58 6.01
C HIS A 56 8.05 -1.48 6.91
N ASN A 57 8.11 -1.77 8.20
CA ASN A 57 8.90 -1.01 9.16
C ASN A 57 10.22 -1.74 9.49
N ALA A 58 11.08 -1.11 10.28
CA ALA A 58 12.37 -1.69 10.65
C ALA A 58 12.23 -3.02 11.40
N GLY A 59 11.17 -3.20 12.20
CA GLY A 59 10.88 -4.43 12.91
C GLY A 59 10.53 -5.59 11.97
N ASP A 60 9.74 -5.33 10.93
CA ASP A 60 9.37 -6.32 9.93
C ASP A 60 10.59 -6.81 9.15
N ILE A 61 11.43 -5.86 8.72
CA ILE A 61 12.68 -6.16 8.02
C ILE A 61 13.60 -7.00 8.90
N ASN A 62 13.79 -6.61 10.16
CA ASN A 62 14.63 -7.35 11.09
C ASN A 62 14.08 -8.76 11.36
N ARG A 63 12.78 -8.90 11.54
CA ARG A 63 12.11 -10.20 11.70
C ARG A 63 12.35 -11.10 10.49
N ALA A 64 12.16 -10.59 9.27
CA ALA A 64 12.43 -11.33 8.04
C ALA A 64 13.89 -11.78 7.96
N LYS A 65 14.84 -10.87 8.23
CA LYS A 65 16.28 -11.14 8.24
C LYS A 65 16.64 -12.28 9.21
N VAL A 66 16.18 -12.18 10.46
CA VAL A 66 16.47 -13.20 11.49
C VAL A 66 15.86 -14.56 11.12
N ARG A 67 14.59 -14.58 10.65
CA ARG A 67 13.91 -15.83 10.32
C ARG A 67 14.49 -16.50 9.07
N VAL A 68 14.87 -15.73 8.04
CA VAL A 68 15.54 -16.29 6.86
C VAL A 68 16.91 -16.85 7.23
N ALA A 69 17.70 -16.14 8.04
CA ALA A 69 19.00 -16.62 8.49
C ALA A 69 18.91 -17.90 9.36
N ALA A 70 17.84 -18.04 10.14
CA ALA A 70 17.56 -19.22 10.93
C ALA A 70 16.96 -20.38 10.14
N GLY A 71 16.72 -20.23 8.84
CA GLY A 71 16.09 -21.27 8.01
C GLY A 71 14.64 -21.58 8.36
N THR A 72 13.91 -20.61 8.93
CA THR A 72 12.56 -20.83 9.50
C THR A 72 11.48 -20.60 8.44
N ASP A 73 10.60 -21.56 8.21
CA ASP A 73 9.40 -21.39 7.41
C ASP A 73 8.30 -20.61 8.16
N PRO A 74 7.43 -19.88 7.44
CA PRO A 74 7.36 -19.75 5.98
C PRO A 74 8.33 -18.70 5.36
N TRP A 75 9.16 -18.03 6.17
CA TRP A 75 10.07 -16.97 5.70
C TRP A 75 11.11 -17.50 4.72
N LEU A 76 11.72 -18.65 5.00
CA LEU A 76 12.71 -19.23 4.10
C LEU A 76 12.10 -19.61 2.74
N SER A 77 10.93 -20.25 2.75
CA SER A 77 10.21 -20.59 1.51
C SER A 77 9.84 -19.34 0.70
N GLY A 78 9.38 -18.27 1.37
CA GLY A 78 9.11 -16.97 0.74
C GLY A 78 10.38 -16.33 0.17
N TRP A 79 11.49 -16.36 0.91
CA TRP A 79 12.79 -15.88 0.49
C TRP A 79 13.30 -16.62 -0.75
N ASN A 80 13.19 -17.94 -0.76
CA ASN A 80 13.63 -18.76 -1.91
C ASN A 80 12.82 -18.42 -3.17
N ARG A 81 11.50 -18.16 -3.05
CA ARG A 81 10.68 -17.70 -4.17
C ARG A 81 11.10 -16.30 -4.65
N LEU A 82 11.35 -15.37 -3.72
CA LEU A 82 11.83 -14.04 -4.06
C LEU A 82 13.16 -14.11 -4.81
N THR A 83 14.13 -14.84 -4.30
CA THR A 83 15.48 -14.91 -4.89
C THR A 83 15.54 -15.64 -6.23
N ALA A 84 14.60 -16.56 -6.50
CA ALA A 84 14.44 -17.24 -7.78
C ALA A 84 13.71 -16.39 -8.83
N ASN A 85 13.05 -15.30 -8.45
CA ASN A 85 12.30 -14.46 -9.38
C ASN A 85 13.26 -13.65 -10.27
N SER A 86 12.95 -13.54 -11.56
CA SER A 86 13.77 -12.80 -12.54
C SER A 86 13.90 -11.31 -12.19
N HIS A 87 12.85 -10.69 -11.64
CA HIS A 87 12.86 -9.28 -11.22
C HIS A 87 13.77 -9.03 -10.01
N SER A 88 14.10 -10.05 -9.23
CA SER A 88 14.97 -9.89 -8.06
C SER A 88 16.47 -9.97 -8.39
N GLN A 89 16.84 -10.15 -9.65
CA GLN A 89 18.24 -10.26 -10.04
C GLN A 89 18.92 -8.89 -10.14
N SER A 90 20.10 -8.76 -9.56
CA SER A 90 20.87 -7.50 -9.55
C SER A 90 21.35 -7.06 -10.94
N THR A 91 21.27 -7.95 -11.92
CA THR A 91 21.56 -7.69 -13.33
C THR A 91 20.41 -7.05 -14.10
N TRP A 92 19.26 -6.82 -13.44
CA TRP A 92 18.11 -6.17 -14.09
C TRP A 92 18.49 -4.81 -14.67
N THR A 93 18.12 -4.57 -15.92
CA THR A 93 18.37 -3.32 -16.62
C THR A 93 17.04 -2.56 -16.77
N PRO A 94 16.90 -1.34 -16.18
CA PRO A 94 15.70 -0.55 -16.31
C PRO A 94 15.49 -0.05 -17.74
N ARG A 95 14.22 0.17 -18.09
CA ARG A 95 13.80 0.66 -19.40
C ARG A 95 12.93 1.91 -19.25
N PRO A 96 13.47 3.02 -18.70
CA PRO A 96 12.70 4.22 -18.47
C PRO A 96 12.30 4.89 -19.80
N THR A 97 11.15 5.53 -19.78
CA THR A 97 10.66 6.36 -20.88
C THR A 97 10.04 7.63 -20.32
N ALA A 98 10.05 8.72 -21.12
CA ALA A 98 9.48 9.99 -20.69
C ALA A 98 7.96 9.93 -20.50
N THR A 99 7.27 9.15 -21.33
CA THR A 99 5.82 9.00 -21.27
C THR A 99 5.42 7.56 -21.09
N ILE A 100 4.57 7.31 -20.11
CA ILE A 100 3.87 6.02 -19.91
C ILE A 100 2.45 6.14 -20.43
N ILE A 101 2.05 5.20 -21.28
CA ILE A 101 0.71 5.10 -21.86
C ILE A 101 0.03 3.84 -21.34
N ARG A 102 -1.14 4.01 -20.71
CA ARG A 102 -2.03 2.91 -20.35
C ARG A 102 -3.44 3.19 -20.88
N GLY A 103 -3.97 2.25 -21.66
CA GLY A 103 -5.24 2.39 -22.40
C GLY A 103 -5.07 3.18 -23.70
N GLY A 104 -5.52 2.58 -24.82
CA GLY A 104 -5.38 3.12 -26.14
C GLY A 104 -4.14 2.65 -26.89
N ASP A 105 -3.85 3.31 -28.00
CA ASP A 105 -2.76 2.94 -28.88
C ASP A 105 -1.38 3.25 -28.26
N GLY A 106 -0.39 2.45 -28.59
CA GLY A 106 0.99 2.65 -28.12
C GLY A 106 1.26 2.34 -26.66
N GLN A 107 0.42 1.54 -26.01
CA GLN A 107 0.59 1.17 -24.60
C GLN A 107 1.98 0.60 -24.32
N ASN A 108 2.64 1.15 -23.30
CA ASN A 108 3.97 0.75 -22.86
C ASN A 108 4.07 0.58 -21.33
N TYR A 109 2.97 0.73 -20.60
CA TYR A 109 2.92 0.65 -19.14
C TYR A 109 3.56 -0.61 -18.52
N PRO A 110 3.66 -1.77 -19.21
CA PRO A 110 4.38 -2.92 -18.66
C PRO A 110 5.85 -2.66 -18.37
N GLN A 111 6.50 -1.72 -19.04
CA GLN A 111 7.88 -1.33 -18.74
C GLN A 111 7.99 -0.78 -17.31
N LEU A 112 7.07 0.10 -16.94
CA LEU A 112 7.06 0.74 -15.63
C LEU A 112 6.83 -0.28 -14.50
N TYR A 113 5.76 -1.09 -14.57
CA TYR A 113 5.48 -1.98 -13.47
C TYR A 113 6.55 -3.09 -13.31
N ASN A 114 7.13 -3.57 -14.40
CA ASN A 114 8.22 -4.55 -14.31
C ASN A 114 9.46 -3.96 -13.63
N ASP A 115 9.82 -2.73 -13.96
CA ASP A 115 10.95 -2.03 -13.33
C ASP A 115 10.67 -1.72 -11.85
N ILE A 116 9.43 -1.35 -11.51
CA ILE A 116 9.00 -1.15 -10.11
C ILE A 116 9.14 -2.46 -9.32
N HIS A 117 8.65 -3.57 -9.88
CA HIS A 117 8.80 -4.89 -9.24
C HIS A 117 10.26 -5.27 -9.05
N ALA A 118 11.11 -4.97 -10.03
CA ALA A 118 12.54 -5.22 -9.91
C ALA A 118 13.20 -4.32 -8.85
N ALA A 119 12.86 -3.04 -8.79
CA ALA A 119 13.37 -2.13 -7.76
C ALA A 119 12.98 -2.62 -6.35
N TYR A 120 11.70 -2.95 -6.14
CA TYR A 120 11.19 -3.40 -4.85
C TYR A 120 11.81 -4.73 -4.39
N GLN A 121 11.88 -5.73 -5.28
CA GLN A 121 12.45 -7.04 -4.97
C GLN A 121 13.95 -6.96 -4.70
N ASN A 122 14.69 -6.15 -5.43
CA ASN A 122 16.11 -5.91 -5.18
C ASN A 122 16.35 -5.15 -3.87
N ALA A 123 15.51 -4.17 -3.54
CA ALA A 123 15.54 -3.48 -2.25
C ALA A 123 15.33 -4.46 -1.09
N LEU A 124 14.33 -5.35 -1.17
CA LEU A 124 14.11 -6.40 -0.16
C LEU A 124 15.31 -7.33 -0.02
N ARG A 125 15.93 -7.75 -1.13
CA ARG A 125 17.14 -8.59 -1.09
C ARG A 125 18.30 -7.88 -0.40
N TRP A 126 18.49 -6.60 -0.67
CA TRP A 126 19.50 -5.81 0.04
C TRP A 126 19.21 -5.77 1.54
N HIS A 127 17.99 -5.46 1.94
CA HIS A 127 17.62 -5.37 3.36
C HIS A 127 17.80 -6.70 4.11
N VAL A 128 17.41 -7.82 3.50
CA VAL A 128 17.43 -9.14 4.16
C VAL A 128 18.80 -9.77 4.13
N ALA A 129 19.50 -9.76 3.00
CA ALA A 129 20.79 -10.43 2.80
C ALA A 129 22.01 -9.51 2.84
N GLY A 130 21.82 -8.19 2.82
CA GLY A 130 22.92 -7.22 2.79
C GLY A 130 23.68 -7.16 1.46
N THR A 131 23.13 -7.71 0.38
CA THR A 131 23.82 -7.82 -0.92
C THR A 131 23.86 -6.46 -1.61
N ALA A 132 25.01 -5.78 -1.60
CA ALA A 132 25.17 -4.43 -2.18
C ALA A 132 24.74 -4.36 -3.65
N ALA A 133 25.06 -5.37 -4.47
CA ALA A 133 24.66 -5.41 -5.88
C ALA A 133 23.14 -5.31 -6.08
N ASN A 134 22.33 -5.80 -5.13
CA ASN A 134 20.87 -5.64 -5.17
C ASN A 134 20.45 -4.21 -4.78
N GLY A 135 21.08 -3.61 -3.76
CA GLY A 135 20.87 -2.20 -3.42
C GLY A 135 21.21 -1.27 -4.59
N ASP A 136 22.38 -1.47 -5.22
CA ASP A 136 22.80 -0.72 -6.40
C ASP A 136 21.82 -0.87 -7.57
N CYS A 137 21.28 -2.08 -7.78
CA CYS A 137 20.28 -2.33 -8.80
C CYS A 137 19.00 -1.57 -8.52
N ALA A 138 18.47 -1.61 -7.29
CA ALA A 138 17.27 -0.88 -6.91
C ALA A 138 17.45 0.63 -7.15
N VAL A 139 18.55 1.20 -6.68
CA VAL A 139 18.86 2.63 -6.86
C VAL A 139 19.04 3.00 -8.33
N ARG A 140 19.70 2.16 -9.13
CA ARG A 140 19.83 2.38 -10.57
C ARG A 140 18.47 2.50 -11.25
N ILE A 141 17.52 1.63 -10.89
CA ILE A 141 16.16 1.66 -11.45
C ILE A 141 15.44 2.95 -11.01
N LEU A 142 15.42 3.25 -9.71
CA LEU A 142 14.76 4.43 -9.14
C LEU A 142 15.30 5.73 -9.74
N ASN A 143 16.62 5.85 -9.87
CA ASN A 143 17.28 7.00 -10.46
C ASN A 143 16.99 7.13 -11.96
N ALA A 144 16.99 6.03 -12.71
CA ALA A 144 16.71 6.06 -14.14
C ALA A 144 15.29 6.57 -14.43
N TRP A 145 14.30 6.09 -13.70
CA TRP A 145 12.92 6.54 -13.86
C TRP A 145 12.72 7.97 -13.39
N SER A 146 13.26 8.36 -12.23
CA SER A 146 13.09 9.72 -11.71
C SER A 146 13.80 10.80 -12.55
N SER A 147 14.77 10.42 -13.38
CA SER A 147 15.42 11.33 -14.32
C SER A 147 14.73 11.40 -15.69
N THR A 148 13.80 10.49 -15.99
CA THR A 148 13.26 10.33 -17.33
C THR A 148 11.74 10.51 -17.41
N LEU A 149 10.98 9.96 -16.45
CA LEU A 149 9.52 9.97 -16.50
C LEU A 149 8.96 11.37 -16.23
N THR A 150 8.20 11.89 -17.19
CA THR A 150 7.57 13.20 -17.10
C THR A 150 6.05 13.16 -17.24
N GLU A 151 5.49 12.06 -17.75
CA GLU A 151 4.06 11.97 -18.04
C GLU A 151 3.51 10.55 -17.92
N ILE A 152 2.28 10.43 -17.43
CA ILE A 152 1.43 9.23 -17.53
C ILE A 152 0.16 9.64 -18.25
N THR A 153 -0.15 8.99 -19.38
CA THR A 153 -1.28 9.32 -20.26
C THR A 153 -2.02 8.07 -20.75
N GLY A 154 -2.99 8.25 -21.63
CA GLY A 154 -3.86 7.22 -22.19
C GLY A 154 -5.34 7.55 -21.98
N ASN A 155 -6.21 6.54 -22.05
CA ASN A 155 -7.63 6.70 -21.70
C ASN A 155 -7.81 6.78 -20.16
N ALA A 156 -8.99 6.43 -19.64
CA ALA A 156 -9.23 6.40 -18.19
C ALA A 156 -8.19 5.55 -17.40
N ASP A 157 -7.60 4.53 -18.03
CA ASP A 157 -6.63 3.64 -17.38
C ASP A 157 -5.33 4.35 -16.94
N ARG A 158 -5.06 5.59 -17.40
CA ARG A 158 -3.98 6.42 -16.88
C ARG A 158 -4.08 6.63 -15.35
N TYR A 159 -5.31 6.69 -14.82
CA TYR A 159 -5.55 6.82 -13.39
C TYR A 159 -5.23 5.51 -12.63
N LEU A 160 -5.49 4.35 -13.26
CA LEU A 160 -5.03 3.07 -12.73
C LEU A 160 -3.51 2.96 -12.78
N ALA A 161 -2.85 3.48 -13.83
CA ALA A 161 -1.40 3.50 -13.88
C ALA A 161 -0.82 4.35 -12.74
N ALA A 162 -1.34 5.56 -12.55
CA ALA A 162 -0.89 6.43 -11.46
C ALA A 162 -1.17 5.82 -10.08
N GLY A 163 -2.34 5.23 -9.86
CA GLY A 163 -2.71 4.60 -8.60
C GLY A 163 -1.91 3.35 -8.30
N LEU A 164 -2.05 2.31 -9.14
CA LEU A 164 -1.44 1.00 -8.92
C LEU A 164 0.08 1.05 -8.83
N TYR A 165 0.71 1.82 -9.72
CA TYR A 165 2.17 1.87 -9.78
C TYR A 165 2.74 2.89 -8.80
N GLY A 166 2.00 3.96 -8.47
CA GLY A 166 2.47 5.01 -7.59
C GLY A 166 2.78 4.52 -6.19
N TRP A 167 1.87 3.82 -5.52
CA TRP A 167 2.15 3.32 -4.18
C TRP A 167 3.25 2.26 -4.14
N GLN A 168 3.33 1.39 -5.17
CA GLN A 168 4.37 0.38 -5.25
C GLN A 168 5.75 1.02 -5.46
N PHE A 169 5.82 2.05 -6.31
CA PHE A 169 7.05 2.76 -6.60
C PHE A 169 7.56 3.55 -5.40
N ALA A 170 6.65 4.23 -4.68
CA ALA A 170 6.98 4.91 -3.45
C ALA A 170 7.50 3.93 -2.37
N ASN A 171 6.90 2.73 -2.24
CA ASN A 171 7.38 1.69 -1.34
C ASN A 171 8.80 1.20 -1.69
N ALA A 172 9.11 1.04 -2.98
CA ALA A 172 10.46 0.68 -3.41
C ALA A 172 11.48 1.78 -3.05
N ALA A 173 11.12 3.05 -3.26
CA ALA A 173 11.96 4.19 -2.90
C ALA A 173 12.14 4.34 -1.40
N GLU A 174 11.10 4.09 -0.63
CA GLU A 174 11.16 4.14 0.83
C GLU A 174 12.17 3.15 1.42
N LEU A 175 12.20 1.93 0.91
CA LEU A 175 13.19 0.94 1.30
C LEU A 175 14.63 1.37 0.98
N MET A 176 14.81 2.23 0.00
CA MET A 176 16.13 2.73 -0.40
C MET A 176 16.46 4.10 0.19
N ARG A 177 15.59 4.67 1.04
CA ARG A 177 15.85 5.94 1.74
C ARG A 177 17.18 5.87 2.49
N GLY A 178 18.08 6.79 2.18
CA GLY A 178 19.42 6.83 2.77
C GLY A 178 20.47 5.91 2.14
N TYR A 179 20.13 5.11 1.11
CA TYR A 179 21.13 4.35 0.36
C TYR A 179 22.03 5.29 -0.46
N ALA A 180 23.34 5.06 -0.41
CA ALA A 180 24.31 5.88 -1.14
C ALA A 180 24.01 5.92 -2.65
N GLY A 181 24.02 7.12 -3.22
CA GLY A 181 23.76 7.33 -4.66
C GLY A 181 22.28 7.37 -5.06
N PHE A 182 21.34 7.17 -4.13
CA PHE A 182 19.93 7.39 -4.43
C PHE A 182 19.57 8.88 -4.37
N ASP A 183 19.12 9.45 -5.49
CA ASP A 183 18.61 10.81 -5.57
C ASP A 183 17.13 10.84 -5.13
N LEU A 184 16.91 10.74 -3.83
CA LEU A 184 15.58 10.74 -3.22
C LEU A 184 14.81 12.03 -3.53
N ASN A 185 15.48 13.19 -3.59
CA ASN A 185 14.79 14.46 -3.83
C ASN A 185 14.23 14.53 -5.27
N ARG A 186 14.99 14.09 -6.25
CA ARG A 186 14.50 14.00 -7.63
C ARG A 186 13.36 12.99 -7.73
N PHE A 187 13.47 11.85 -7.03
CA PHE A 187 12.40 10.85 -7.01
C PHE A 187 11.13 11.42 -6.38
N LYS A 188 11.20 12.09 -5.23
CA LYS A 188 10.06 12.80 -4.61
C LYS A 188 9.43 13.80 -5.59
N THR A 189 10.24 14.57 -6.31
CA THR A 189 9.77 15.54 -7.31
C THR A 189 8.99 14.86 -8.44
N MET A 190 9.47 13.73 -8.96
CA MET A 190 8.74 12.94 -9.96
C MET A 190 7.40 12.44 -9.41
N MET A 191 7.36 11.89 -8.21
CA MET A 191 6.11 11.41 -7.60
C MET A 191 5.08 12.54 -7.43
N LEU A 192 5.53 13.71 -6.99
CA LEU A 192 4.67 14.89 -6.80
C LEU A 192 4.16 15.49 -8.11
N ASN A 193 4.96 15.46 -9.18
CA ASN A 193 4.62 16.12 -10.43
C ASN A 193 3.92 15.21 -11.45
N VAL A 194 4.13 13.88 -11.38
CA VAL A 194 3.62 12.94 -12.38
C VAL A 194 2.49 12.08 -11.81
N PHE A 195 2.66 11.50 -10.62
CA PHE A 195 1.68 10.59 -10.04
C PHE A 195 0.59 11.30 -9.25
N TYR A 196 0.97 12.16 -8.31
CA TYR A 196 0.02 12.81 -7.41
C TYR A 196 -1.09 13.60 -8.14
N PRO A 197 -0.82 14.38 -9.19
CA PRO A 197 -1.88 15.14 -9.85
C PRO A 197 -2.96 14.26 -10.48
N LEU A 198 -2.59 13.10 -11.00
CA LEU A 198 -3.54 12.14 -11.54
C LEU A 198 -4.34 11.45 -10.42
N ASN A 199 -3.67 11.04 -9.34
CA ASN A 199 -4.35 10.43 -8.21
C ASN A 199 -5.37 11.39 -7.56
N ASP A 200 -4.97 12.64 -7.30
CA ASP A 200 -5.82 13.68 -6.73
C ASP A 200 -7.01 14.00 -7.65
N ARG A 201 -6.72 14.20 -8.94
CA ARG A 201 -7.75 14.46 -9.94
C ARG A 201 -8.77 13.33 -10.00
N PHE A 202 -8.33 12.07 -9.99
CA PHE A 202 -9.26 10.95 -10.03
C PHE A 202 -10.19 10.95 -8.81
N LEU A 203 -9.67 11.12 -7.60
CA LEU A 203 -10.51 11.11 -6.39
C LEU A 203 -11.49 12.28 -6.33
N ARG A 204 -11.19 13.42 -6.96
CA ARG A 204 -12.08 14.58 -7.00
C ARG A 204 -13.11 14.54 -8.15
N GLU A 205 -12.71 14.06 -9.31
CA GLU A 205 -13.45 14.24 -10.56
C GLU A 205 -13.95 12.91 -11.16
N HIS A 206 -13.39 11.75 -10.75
CA HIS A 206 -13.74 10.43 -11.28
C HIS A 206 -13.80 10.39 -12.83
N ASN A 207 -12.83 11.06 -13.49
CA ASN A 207 -12.75 11.18 -14.95
C ASN A 207 -14.07 11.70 -15.55
N ASP A 208 -14.64 12.74 -14.95
CA ASP A 208 -15.90 13.40 -15.32
C ASP A 208 -17.14 12.47 -15.26
N ALA A 209 -17.03 11.32 -14.60
CA ALA A 209 -18.13 10.40 -14.40
C ALA A 209 -18.82 10.64 -13.03
N CYS A 210 -19.97 9.99 -12.85
CA CYS A 210 -20.61 9.92 -11.55
C CYS A 210 -19.65 9.35 -10.50
N ILE A 211 -19.64 9.90 -9.28
CA ILE A 211 -18.73 9.55 -8.19
C ILE A 211 -18.71 8.05 -7.86
N THR A 212 -19.80 7.32 -8.14
CA THR A 212 -19.93 5.88 -7.90
C THR A 212 -19.79 5.04 -9.17
N ASN A 213 -19.33 5.63 -10.29
CA ASN A 213 -19.21 4.91 -11.56
C ASN A 213 -18.08 3.86 -11.55
N TYR A 214 -16.97 4.19 -10.91
CA TYR A 214 -15.82 3.30 -10.88
C TYR A 214 -15.88 2.34 -9.70
N TRP A 215 -15.33 1.12 -9.90
CA TRP A 215 -15.22 0.12 -8.86
C TRP A 215 -14.29 0.55 -7.73
N ALA A 216 -14.45 -0.04 -6.55
CA ALA A 216 -13.69 0.29 -5.34
C ALA A 216 -12.16 0.28 -5.55
N ASN A 217 -11.65 -0.63 -6.37
CA ASN A 217 -10.21 -0.75 -6.64
C ASN A 217 -9.60 0.52 -7.27
N TRP A 218 -10.39 1.30 -8.03
CA TRP A 218 -9.92 2.54 -8.65
C TRP A 218 -9.64 3.62 -7.60
N ASP A 219 -10.55 3.82 -6.67
CA ASP A 219 -10.33 4.76 -5.56
C ASP A 219 -9.19 4.30 -4.66
N LEU A 220 -9.21 3.00 -4.30
CA LEU A 220 -8.22 2.44 -3.36
C LEU A 220 -6.79 2.56 -3.86
N CYS A 221 -6.53 2.27 -5.14
CA CYS A 221 -5.17 2.42 -5.66
C CYS A 221 -4.71 3.89 -5.67
N ASN A 222 -5.61 4.83 -5.99
CA ASN A 222 -5.29 6.24 -5.99
C ASN A 222 -5.09 6.77 -4.55
N MET A 223 -5.92 6.35 -3.59
CA MET A 223 -5.69 6.65 -2.17
C MET A 223 -4.37 6.09 -1.65
N ALA A 224 -4.06 4.81 -1.95
CA ALA A 224 -2.82 4.18 -1.55
C ALA A 224 -1.59 4.93 -2.12
N SER A 225 -1.69 5.40 -3.37
CA SER A 225 -0.63 6.20 -4.00
C SER A 225 -0.45 7.55 -3.31
N ILE A 226 -1.54 8.27 -3.02
CA ILE A 226 -1.49 9.55 -2.30
C ILE A 226 -0.88 9.37 -0.90
N MET A 227 -1.31 8.34 -0.15
CA MET A 227 -0.76 8.04 1.17
C MET A 227 0.73 7.73 1.10
N ALA A 228 1.15 6.87 0.19
CA ALA A 228 2.55 6.52 0.02
C ALA A 228 3.41 7.74 -0.38
N ILE A 229 2.90 8.62 -1.23
CA ILE A 229 3.55 9.88 -1.59
C ILE A 229 3.64 10.80 -0.37
N GLY A 230 2.58 10.89 0.44
CA GLY A 230 2.57 11.66 1.68
C GLY A 230 3.66 11.21 2.64
N ILE A 231 3.76 9.90 2.90
CA ILE A 231 4.81 9.32 3.76
C ILE A 231 6.20 9.56 3.15
N LEU A 232 6.39 9.23 1.87
CA LEU A 232 7.68 9.38 1.20
C LEU A 232 8.22 10.81 1.26
N CYS A 233 7.31 11.78 1.09
CA CYS A 233 7.64 13.20 1.02
C CYS A 233 7.60 13.93 2.37
N ASP A 234 7.24 13.26 3.46
CA ASP A 234 7.00 13.88 4.76
C ASP A 234 5.86 14.94 4.70
N ASP A 235 4.82 14.67 3.89
CA ASP A 235 3.71 15.57 3.62
C ASP A 235 2.43 15.09 4.32
N GLY A 236 2.17 15.62 5.52
CA GLY A 236 1.00 15.27 6.33
C GLY A 236 -0.32 15.58 5.64
N ALA A 237 -0.40 16.64 4.83
CA ALA A 237 -1.64 16.99 4.14
C ALA A 237 -2.08 15.92 3.12
N LYS A 238 -1.12 15.32 2.40
CA LYS A 238 -1.42 14.21 1.48
C LYS A 238 -1.78 12.92 2.21
N TYR A 239 -1.10 12.64 3.31
CA TYR A 239 -1.46 11.51 4.16
C TYR A 239 -2.90 11.67 4.66
N ASP A 240 -3.25 12.82 5.24
CA ASP A 240 -4.60 13.12 5.74
C ASP A 240 -5.65 13.09 4.63
N GLN A 241 -5.32 13.54 3.42
CA GLN A 241 -6.19 13.45 2.26
C GLN A 241 -6.61 12.01 1.98
N ALA A 242 -5.65 11.08 1.98
CA ALA A 242 -5.92 9.66 1.73
C ALA A 242 -6.74 9.04 2.87
N VAL A 243 -6.38 9.28 4.12
CA VAL A 243 -7.10 8.79 5.31
C VAL A 243 -8.54 9.33 5.33
N ASN A 244 -8.71 10.62 5.09
CA ASN A 244 -10.02 11.24 5.07
C ASN A 244 -10.89 10.69 3.93
N TYR A 245 -10.34 10.50 2.74
CA TYR A 245 -11.11 9.92 1.64
C TYR A 245 -11.49 8.46 1.93
N PHE A 246 -10.61 7.66 2.50
CA PHE A 246 -10.92 6.29 2.91
C PHE A 246 -12.05 6.22 3.93
N LYS A 247 -12.09 7.15 4.89
CA LYS A 247 -13.14 7.21 5.92
C LYS A 247 -14.44 7.84 5.42
N ASN A 248 -14.36 8.91 4.64
CA ASN A 248 -15.47 9.84 4.39
C ASN A 248 -15.71 10.16 2.90
N GLY A 249 -14.89 9.63 1.97
CA GLY A 249 -15.00 9.91 0.55
C GLY A 249 -16.32 9.49 -0.09
N GLY A 250 -16.63 10.10 -1.23
CA GLY A 250 -17.88 9.83 -1.96
C GLY A 250 -17.84 8.59 -2.87
N GLY A 251 -16.65 8.11 -3.24
CA GLY A 251 -16.48 7.01 -4.18
C GLY A 251 -16.59 5.62 -3.55
N ASN A 252 -16.58 4.62 -4.39
CA ASN A 252 -16.78 3.22 -3.98
C ASN A 252 -15.62 2.63 -3.17
N GLY A 253 -14.44 3.24 -3.17
CA GLY A 253 -13.31 2.85 -2.33
C GLY A 253 -13.38 3.35 -0.89
N GLN A 254 -14.35 4.20 -0.54
CA GLN A 254 -14.62 4.57 0.85
C GLN A 254 -15.02 3.30 1.61
N ILE A 255 -14.50 3.09 2.83
CA ILE A 255 -14.58 1.80 3.53
C ILE A 255 -16.01 1.22 3.62
N ARG A 256 -17.02 2.04 3.93
CA ARG A 256 -18.41 1.57 4.06
C ARG A 256 -19.07 1.28 2.70
N ARG A 257 -18.52 1.81 1.60
CA ARG A 257 -18.96 1.52 0.23
C ARG A 257 -18.18 0.35 -0.36
N ALA A 258 -16.91 0.22 -0.01
CA ALA A 258 -16.07 -0.92 -0.39
C ALA A 258 -16.54 -2.21 0.31
N VAL A 259 -17.08 -2.10 1.54
CA VAL A 259 -17.66 -3.20 2.32
C VAL A 259 -19.08 -2.83 2.73
N PRO A 260 -20.05 -2.85 1.78
CA PRO A 260 -21.39 -2.31 2.01
C PRO A 260 -22.26 -3.18 2.92
N PHE A 261 -21.98 -4.46 3.03
CA PHE A 261 -22.79 -5.39 3.84
C PHE A 261 -21.92 -6.09 4.88
N LEU A 262 -22.40 -6.12 6.10
CA LEU A 262 -21.80 -6.81 7.22
C LEU A 262 -22.72 -7.95 7.68
N TYR A 263 -22.14 -9.11 7.94
CA TYR A 263 -22.83 -10.31 8.40
C TYR A 263 -22.24 -10.70 9.76
N PRO A 264 -22.86 -10.26 10.86
CA PRO A 264 -22.36 -10.53 12.21
C PRO A 264 -22.56 -11.99 12.61
N GLY A 265 -21.61 -12.53 13.37
CA GLY A 265 -21.75 -13.82 14.03
C GLY A 265 -21.64 -15.05 13.14
N VAL A 266 -21.16 -14.96 11.91
CA VAL A 266 -20.94 -16.12 11.03
C VAL A 266 -19.71 -16.88 11.52
N GLU A 267 -19.92 -18.12 11.98
CA GLU A 267 -18.86 -18.99 12.53
C GLU A 267 -18.00 -18.29 13.61
N GLY A 268 -18.61 -17.37 14.38
CA GLY A 268 -17.93 -16.60 15.42
C GLY A 268 -17.13 -15.39 14.91
N TYR A 269 -17.28 -15.01 13.65
CA TYR A 269 -16.64 -13.85 13.03
C TYR A 269 -17.69 -12.92 12.45
N ASP A 270 -17.37 -11.62 12.44
CA ASP A 270 -18.09 -10.64 11.63
C ASP A 270 -17.48 -10.65 10.24
N LEU A 271 -18.30 -10.95 9.22
CA LEU A 271 -17.89 -11.00 7.83
C LEU A 271 -18.35 -9.74 7.09
N GLY A 272 -17.51 -9.24 6.20
CA GLY A 272 -17.86 -8.15 5.29
C GLY A 272 -17.92 -8.63 3.84
N GLN A 273 -18.95 -8.19 3.11
CA GLN A 273 -19.02 -8.43 1.68
C GLN A 273 -18.28 -7.34 0.93
N TRP A 274 -17.29 -7.73 0.15
CA TRP A 274 -16.55 -6.83 -0.72
C TRP A 274 -17.40 -6.37 -1.91
N GLN A 275 -17.33 -5.08 -2.28
CA GLN A 275 -18.15 -4.49 -3.35
C GLN A 275 -18.00 -5.25 -4.69
N GLU A 276 -16.78 -5.68 -5.03
CA GLU A 276 -16.52 -6.41 -6.28
C GLU A 276 -16.60 -7.93 -6.15
N SER A 277 -17.13 -8.47 -5.04
CA SER A 277 -17.18 -9.92 -4.79
C SER A 277 -17.97 -10.72 -5.84
N GLY A 278 -18.91 -10.05 -6.51
CA GLY A 278 -19.70 -10.65 -7.61
C GLY A 278 -19.12 -10.41 -9.01
N ARG A 279 -18.00 -9.68 -9.13
CA ARG A 279 -17.40 -9.34 -10.42
C ARG A 279 -16.53 -10.48 -10.95
N ASP A 280 -15.39 -10.71 -10.34
CA ASP A 280 -14.47 -11.82 -10.59
C ASP A 280 -13.43 -11.91 -9.45
N GLN A 281 -12.77 -13.06 -9.36
CA GLN A 281 -11.80 -13.31 -8.31
C GLN A 281 -10.57 -12.39 -8.41
N GLY A 282 -10.09 -12.07 -9.62
CA GLY A 282 -8.91 -11.24 -9.84
C GLY A 282 -9.09 -9.84 -9.29
N HIS A 283 -10.20 -9.18 -9.64
CA HIS A 283 -10.52 -7.84 -9.15
C HIS A 283 -10.84 -7.83 -7.65
N THR A 284 -11.54 -8.86 -7.15
CA THR A 284 -11.81 -9.00 -5.72
C THR A 284 -10.51 -9.06 -4.91
N VAL A 285 -9.59 -9.95 -5.27
CA VAL A 285 -8.30 -10.13 -4.59
C VAL A 285 -7.43 -8.87 -4.71
N MET A 286 -7.42 -8.25 -5.90
CA MET A 286 -6.68 -7.01 -6.15
C MET A 286 -7.21 -5.87 -5.25
N GLY A 287 -8.52 -5.65 -5.20
CA GLY A 287 -9.12 -4.60 -4.41
C GLY A 287 -8.87 -4.78 -2.90
N MET A 288 -9.04 -6.00 -2.40
CA MET A 288 -8.72 -6.33 -1.00
C MET A 288 -7.22 -6.15 -0.70
N GLY A 289 -6.33 -6.51 -1.64
CA GLY A 289 -4.90 -6.30 -1.51
C GLY A 289 -4.52 -4.82 -1.45
N GLN A 290 -5.17 -3.97 -2.23
CA GLN A 290 -4.95 -2.51 -2.20
C GLN A 290 -5.45 -1.90 -0.89
N MET A 291 -6.61 -2.32 -0.41
CA MET A 291 -7.12 -1.90 0.90
C MET A 291 -6.16 -2.33 2.01
N GLY A 292 -5.67 -3.57 1.95
CA GLY A 292 -4.66 -4.07 2.89
C GLY A 292 -3.38 -3.24 2.87
N ALA A 293 -2.89 -2.88 1.67
CA ALA A 293 -1.70 -2.04 1.53
C ALA A 293 -1.90 -0.63 2.11
N LEU A 294 -3.06 0.00 1.83
CA LEU A 294 -3.42 1.29 2.40
C LEU A 294 -3.46 1.24 3.93
N CYS A 295 -4.15 0.25 4.49
CA CYS A 295 -4.27 0.08 5.94
C CYS A 295 -2.94 -0.26 6.61
N GLU A 296 -2.08 -1.08 5.99
CA GLU A 296 -0.76 -1.42 6.52
C GLU A 296 0.17 -0.20 6.56
N MET A 297 0.15 0.63 5.51
CA MET A 297 0.91 1.88 5.49
C MET A 297 0.44 2.84 6.58
N ALA A 298 -0.87 2.96 6.78
CA ALA A 298 -1.41 3.77 7.87
C ALA A 298 -1.04 3.21 9.25
N TRP A 299 -1.14 1.90 9.43
CA TRP A 299 -0.79 1.20 10.67
C TRP A 299 0.67 1.39 11.07
N ASN A 300 1.59 1.35 10.11
CA ASN A 300 3.02 1.53 10.36
C ASN A 300 3.39 2.99 10.68
N GLN A 301 2.46 3.91 10.50
CA GLN A 301 2.62 5.32 10.90
C GLN A 301 2.00 5.65 12.27
N GLY A 302 1.20 4.77 12.86
CA GLY A 302 0.57 4.91 14.21
C GLY A 302 -0.94 4.99 14.14
#